data_780fddc83bfab4069078e31093c69764
#
_entry.id   780fddc83bfab4069078e31093c69764
#
_cell.length_a   1.000
_cell.length_b   1.000
_cell.length_c   1.000
_cell.angle_alpha   90.00
_cell.angle_beta   90.00
_cell.angle_gamma   90.00
#
_symmetry.space_group_name_H-M   'P 1'
#
loop_
_entity.id
_entity.type
_entity.pdbx_description
1 polymer ?
#
loop_
_entity_poly.entity_id
_entity_poly.type
_entity_poly.pdbx_seq_one_letter_code
_entity_poly.pdbx_strand_id
1 'polypeptide(L)'
;MRDLVEVVALAALIYLLIAFAIQPVHVEGTSMYPGLQNNNLLIAEKVSLYFGGPSRGDVVIIKPPIASTNDFIKRVIGLPGEWLRIAPNSHHVGHVYISDTRPTSLTGGIQLNEPYVSGVWQDEVECCTAAGTFSPLLPTSGKWVHIPAHDYFVMGDNRNFSEDSRTFGFEPQSGIRGVAVARFWPLDRLGLVPGERPTFSVVLAAGTLLPVRRLRRRRSRDRSSDRLPAPK
;
A
#
# COMPACT_ATOMS: atom_id res chain seq x y z
N MET A 1 3.60 -49.84 -5.54
CA MET A 1 3.06 -49.17 -4.30
C MET A 1 3.96 -48.02 -3.87
N ARG A 2 5.29 -48.18 -3.85
CA ARG A 2 6.24 -47.13 -3.48
C ARG A 2 6.08 -45.88 -4.39
N ASP A 3 6.07 -46.06 -5.70
CA ASP A 3 5.94 -44.96 -6.69
C ASP A 3 4.61 -44.22 -6.53
N LEU A 4 3.53 -44.90 -6.21
CA LEU A 4 2.23 -44.27 -5.94
C LEU A 4 2.28 -43.40 -4.68
N VAL A 5 2.96 -43.89 -3.63
CA VAL A 5 3.11 -43.10 -2.37
C VAL A 5 3.96 -41.87 -2.62
N GLU A 6 5.04 -41.98 -3.40
CA GLU A 6 5.90 -40.83 -3.76
C GLU A 6 5.12 -39.77 -4.55
N VAL A 7 4.32 -40.19 -5.55
CA VAL A 7 3.48 -39.24 -6.34
C VAL A 7 2.43 -38.57 -5.47
N VAL A 8 1.74 -39.31 -4.60
CA VAL A 8 0.74 -38.76 -3.70
C VAL A 8 1.37 -37.78 -2.68
N ALA A 9 2.54 -38.15 -2.14
CA ALA A 9 3.26 -37.28 -1.21
C ALA A 9 3.71 -35.97 -1.88
N LEU A 10 4.22 -36.04 -3.13
CA LEU A 10 4.60 -34.87 -3.90
C LEU A 10 3.39 -33.98 -4.23
N ALA A 11 2.29 -34.57 -4.66
CA ALA A 11 1.06 -33.85 -4.94
C ALA A 11 0.50 -33.15 -3.68
N ALA A 12 0.51 -33.82 -2.54
CA ALA A 12 0.11 -33.25 -1.26
C ALA A 12 1.03 -32.09 -0.83
N LEU A 13 2.34 -32.24 -1.02
CA LEU A 13 3.30 -31.18 -0.72
C LEU A 13 3.05 -29.94 -1.58
N ILE A 14 2.88 -30.12 -2.90
CA ILE A 14 2.59 -29.02 -3.82
C ILE A 14 1.26 -28.34 -3.43
N TYR A 15 0.23 -29.10 -3.15
CA TYR A 15 -1.05 -28.57 -2.71
C TYR A 15 -0.92 -27.70 -1.44
N LEU A 16 -0.20 -28.20 -0.43
CA LEU A 16 0.04 -27.47 0.81
C LEU A 16 0.82 -26.17 0.56
N LEU A 17 1.86 -26.19 -0.29
CA LEU A 17 2.62 -24.99 -0.66
C LEU A 17 1.74 -23.95 -1.34
N ILE A 18 0.89 -24.38 -2.28
CA ILE A 18 -0.05 -23.47 -2.95
C ILE A 18 -1.07 -22.92 -1.96
N ALA A 19 -1.69 -23.75 -1.14
CA ALA A 19 -2.68 -23.35 -0.16
C ALA A 19 -2.11 -22.38 0.90
N PHE A 20 -0.82 -22.51 1.23
CA PHE A 20 -0.11 -21.59 2.11
C PHE A 20 0.19 -20.25 1.42
N ALA A 21 0.58 -20.29 0.14
CA ALA A 21 1.06 -19.14 -0.60
C ALA A 21 -0.04 -18.21 -1.10
N ILE A 22 -1.23 -18.74 -1.40
CA ILE A 22 -2.33 -17.98 -2.02
C ILE A 22 -3.66 -18.21 -1.33
N GLN A 23 -4.55 -17.21 -1.44
CA GLN A 23 -5.94 -17.32 -0.98
C GLN A 23 -6.91 -16.62 -1.93
N PRO A 24 -8.11 -17.19 -2.16
CA PRO A 24 -9.17 -16.49 -2.86
C PRO A 24 -9.78 -15.41 -1.95
N VAL A 25 -10.16 -14.28 -2.54
CA VAL A 25 -10.77 -13.14 -1.83
C VAL A 25 -11.99 -12.68 -2.62
N HIS A 26 -13.11 -12.52 -1.92
CA HIS A 26 -14.34 -11.94 -2.46
C HIS A 26 -14.37 -10.45 -2.13
N VAL A 27 -14.56 -9.60 -3.15
CA VAL A 27 -14.68 -8.15 -2.99
C VAL A 27 -16.09 -7.79 -2.59
N GLU A 28 -16.22 -7.16 -1.43
CA GLU A 28 -17.48 -6.58 -0.97
C GLU A 28 -17.32 -5.06 -0.84
N GLY A 29 -18.34 -4.31 -1.31
CA GLY A 29 -18.38 -2.86 -1.24
C GLY A 29 -17.76 -2.15 -2.43
N THR A 30 -17.59 -0.84 -2.30
CA THR A 30 -17.24 0.09 -3.38
C THR A 30 -15.95 0.88 -3.15
N SER A 31 -15.24 0.60 -2.07
CA SER A 31 -14.06 1.40 -1.66
C SER A 31 -12.91 1.37 -2.66
N MET A 32 -12.86 0.37 -3.54
CA MET A 32 -11.84 0.20 -4.59
C MET A 32 -12.39 0.45 -6.00
N TYR A 33 -13.58 1.05 -6.12
CA TYR A 33 -14.15 1.43 -7.40
C TYR A 33 -13.31 2.57 -8.05
N PRO A 34 -13.10 2.56 -9.39
CA PRO A 34 -13.68 1.65 -10.39
C PRO A 34 -12.83 0.39 -10.64
N GLY A 35 -11.60 0.32 -10.12
CA GLY A 35 -10.66 -0.76 -10.40
C GLY A 35 -11.16 -2.13 -9.97
N LEU A 36 -11.67 -2.22 -8.73
CA LEU A 36 -12.34 -3.40 -8.20
C LEU A 36 -13.80 -3.06 -7.87
N GLN A 37 -14.68 -4.01 -8.17
CA GLN A 37 -16.11 -3.84 -7.96
C GLN A 37 -16.64 -4.95 -7.06
N ASN A 38 -17.80 -4.69 -6.47
CA ASN A 38 -18.51 -5.68 -5.69
C ASN A 38 -18.68 -7.00 -6.49
N ASN A 39 -18.57 -8.13 -5.82
CA ASN A 39 -18.60 -9.48 -6.39
C ASN A 39 -17.42 -9.85 -7.30
N ASN A 40 -16.35 -9.04 -7.36
CA ASN A 40 -15.11 -9.52 -7.96
C ASN A 40 -14.48 -10.62 -7.10
N LEU A 41 -13.90 -11.64 -7.74
CA LEU A 41 -13.09 -12.66 -7.07
C LEU A 41 -11.64 -12.45 -7.42
N LEU A 42 -10.80 -12.36 -6.38
CA LEU A 42 -9.37 -12.10 -6.51
C LEU A 42 -8.57 -13.28 -5.99
N ILE A 43 -7.36 -13.37 -6.50
CA ILE A 43 -6.30 -14.18 -5.91
C ILE A 43 -5.37 -13.23 -5.16
N ALA A 44 -5.16 -13.48 -3.88
CA ALA A 44 -4.16 -12.80 -3.07
C ALA A 44 -3.02 -13.77 -2.74
N GLU A 45 -1.79 -13.27 -2.82
CA GLU A 45 -0.60 -13.98 -2.41
C GLU A 45 -0.10 -13.47 -1.06
N LYS A 46 0.63 -14.33 -0.33
CA LYS A 46 1.19 -14.04 1.00
C LYS A 46 2.72 -14.02 1.00
N VAL A 47 3.32 -14.48 -0.07
CA VAL A 47 4.77 -14.71 -0.15
C VAL A 47 5.56 -13.40 0.00
N SER A 48 5.11 -12.32 -0.65
CA SER A 48 5.75 -11.00 -0.56
C SER A 48 5.83 -10.47 0.88
N LEU A 49 4.87 -10.83 1.74
CA LEU A 49 4.85 -10.39 3.14
C LEU A 49 6.05 -10.89 3.94
N TYR A 50 6.62 -12.03 3.55
CA TYR A 50 7.82 -12.60 4.19
C TYR A 50 9.14 -12.02 3.65
N PHE A 51 9.10 -11.39 2.47
CA PHE A 51 10.31 -10.89 1.77
C PHE A 51 10.39 -9.37 1.67
N GLY A 52 9.86 -8.65 2.63
CA GLY A 52 10.01 -7.19 2.71
C GLY A 52 8.72 -6.41 2.69
N GLY A 53 7.57 -7.09 2.64
CA GLY A 53 6.25 -6.47 2.66
C GLY A 53 5.80 -5.90 1.31
N PRO A 54 4.57 -5.38 1.24
CA PRO A 54 3.99 -4.83 0.03
C PRO A 54 4.69 -3.56 -0.44
N SER A 55 4.64 -3.32 -1.73
CA SER A 55 5.17 -2.12 -2.37
C SER A 55 4.09 -1.06 -2.53
N ARG A 56 4.50 0.20 -2.72
CA ARG A 56 3.55 1.27 -3.06
C ARG A 56 2.75 0.92 -4.32
N GLY A 57 1.44 1.11 -4.23
CA GLY A 57 0.48 0.79 -5.29
C GLY A 57 -0.05 -0.64 -5.25
N ASP A 58 0.51 -1.52 -4.43
CA ASP A 58 -0.07 -2.85 -4.26
C ASP A 58 -1.45 -2.74 -3.59
N VAL A 59 -2.37 -3.58 -4.04
CA VAL A 59 -3.68 -3.74 -3.42
C VAL A 59 -3.57 -4.83 -2.36
N VAL A 60 -3.86 -4.50 -1.12
CA VAL A 60 -3.68 -5.38 0.03
C VAL A 60 -5.01 -5.71 0.70
N ILE A 61 -5.09 -6.92 1.22
CA ILE A 61 -6.14 -7.35 2.13
C ILE A 61 -5.62 -7.10 3.54
N ILE A 62 -6.37 -6.34 4.33
CA ILE A 62 -5.98 -5.93 5.68
C ILE A 62 -7.05 -6.32 6.69
N LYS A 63 -6.63 -6.60 7.91
CA LYS A 63 -7.49 -6.62 9.08
C LYS A 63 -7.41 -5.23 9.72
N PRO A 64 -8.43 -4.36 9.50
CA PRO A 64 -8.32 -2.98 9.94
C PRO A 64 -8.18 -2.92 11.48
N PRO A 65 -7.46 -1.91 12.03
CA PRO A 65 -7.25 -1.75 13.47
C PRO A 65 -8.49 -1.18 14.20
N ILE A 66 -9.65 -1.46 13.69
CA ILE A 66 -10.97 -1.10 14.23
C ILE A 66 -11.79 -2.36 14.50
N ALA A 67 -12.88 -2.23 15.27
CA ALA A 67 -13.78 -3.34 15.55
C ALA A 67 -14.58 -3.75 14.29
N SER A 68 -13.93 -4.45 13.39
CA SER A 68 -14.54 -5.02 12.18
C SER A 68 -14.39 -6.53 12.16
N THR A 69 -15.45 -7.21 11.73
CA THR A 69 -15.44 -8.66 11.49
C THR A 69 -14.91 -9.00 10.09
N ASN A 70 -14.91 -8.04 9.17
CA ASN A 70 -14.52 -8.22 7.78
C ASN A 70 -13.13 -7.64 7.52
N ASP A 71 -12.36 -8.31 6.68
CA ASP A 71 -11.12 -7.77 6.14
C ASP A 71 -11.45 -6.66 5.12
N PHE A 72 -10.59 -5.65 5.04
CA PHE A 72 -10.73 -4.57 4.06
C PHE A 72 -9.77 -4.78 2.89
N ILE A 73 -10.14 -4.25 1.74
CA ILE A 73 -9.27 -4.19 0.57
C ILE A 73 -8.90 -2.74 0.34
N LYS A 74 -7.61 -2.44 0.34
CA LYS A 74 -7.07 -1.08 0.20
C LYS A 74 -5.81 -1.09 -0.65
N ARG A 75 -5.40 0.09 -1.11
CA ARG A 75 -4.14 0.28 -1.82
C ARG A 75 -3.09 0.89 -0.91
N VAL A 76 -1.87 0.37 -0.99
CA VAL A 76 -0.70 0.92 -0.28
C VAL A 76 -0.31 2.25 -0.94
N ILE A 77 -0.34 3.31 -0.15
CA ILE A 77 -0.02 4.68 -0.58
C ILE A 77 1.29 5.16 0.05
N GLY A 78 1.45 5.01 1.36
CA GLY A 78 2.66 5.37 2.07
C GLY A 78 3.38 4.14 2.61
N LEU A 79 4.71 4.17 2.58
CA LEU A 79 5.59 3.09 3.03
C LEU A 79 6.20 3.40 4.40
N PRO A 80 6.66 2.36 5.14
CA PRO A 80 7.34 2.55 6.42
C PRO A 80 8.49 3.56 6.34
N GLY A 81 8.52 4.50 7.29
CA GLY A 81 9.56 5.52 7.43
C GLY A 81 9.42 6.73 6.51
N GLU A 82 8.39 6.80 5.70
CA GLU A 82 8.14 7.96 4.84
C GLU A 82 7.34 9.03 5.55
N TRP A 83 7.41 10.23 5.00
CA TRP A 83 6.54 11.34 5.35
C TRP A 83 5.44 11.47 4.30
N LEU A 84 4.20 11.53 4.75
CA LEU A 84 3.03 11.65 3.91
C LEU A 84 2.26 12.91 4.28
N ARG A 85 1.71 13.57 3.29
CA ARG A 85 0.81 14.71 3.46
C ARG A 85 -0.33 14.59 2.46
N ILE A 86 -1.53 14.87 2.91
CA ILE A 86 -2.70 15.03 2.05
C ILE A 86 -3.09 16.49 2.07
N ALA A 87 -3.18 17.10 0.90
CA ALA A 87 -3.58 18.49 0.78
C ALA A 87 -4.25 18.75 -0.57
N PRO A 88 -5.19 19.71 -0.63
CA PRO A 88 -5.77 20.12 -1.88
C PRO A 88 -4.76 20.87 -2.76
N ASN A 89 -4.99 20.81 -4.06
CA ASN A 89 -4.33 21.70 -5.02
C ASN A 89 -5.08 23.04 -5.15
N SER A 90 -4.64 23.88 -6.09
CA SER A 90 -5.28 25.17 -6.39
C SER A 90 -6.72 25.05 -6.93
N HIS A 91 -7.15 23.86 -7.33
CA HIS A 91 -8.49 23.57 -7.82
C HIS A 91 -9.34 22.81 -6.79
N HIS A 92 -8.93 22.83 -5.53
CA HIS A 92 -9.62 22.15 -4.43
C HIS A 92 -9.74 20.63 -4.62
N VAL A 93 -8.81 20.01 -5.32
CA VAL A 93 -8.73 18.56 -5.47
C VAL A 93 -7.65 18.01 -4.54
N GLY A 94 -8.00 17.01 -3.74
CA GLY A 94 -7.09 16.38 -2.82
C GLY A 94 -5.97 15.60 -3.54
N HIS A 95 -4.75 15.74 -3.06
CA HIS A 95 -3.57 15.02 -3.55
C HIS A 95 -2.73 14.50 -2.41
N VAL A 96 -2.02 13.41 -2.69
CA VAL A 96 -1.04 12.82 -1.77
C VAL A 96 0.35 13.30 -2.15
N TYR A 97 1.10 13.73 -1.15
CA TYR A 97 2.51 14.10 -1.26
C TYR A 97 3.35 13.19 -0.38
N ILE A 98 4.50 12.75 -0.87
CA ILE A 98 5.42 11.84 -0.19
C ILE A 98 6.80 12.49 -0.10
N SER A 99 7.52 12.20 0.98
CA SER A 99 8.93 12.58 1.15
C SER A 99 9.66 11.50 1.94
N ASP A 100 10.87 11.15 1.51
CA ASP A 100 11.77 10.20 2.20
C ASP A 100 12.48 10.84 3.40
N THR A 101 12.46 12.17 3.49
CA THR A 101 13.09 12.94 4.57
C THR A 101 12.07 13.86 5.19
N ARG A 102 12.29 14.24 6.46
CA ARG A 102 11.42 15.18 7.14
C ARG A 102 11.36 16.52 6.39
N PRO A 103 10.20 16.90 5.85
CA PRO A 103 10.09 18.16 5.13
C PRO A 103 10.18 19.35 6.07
N THR A 104 10.89 20.39 5.62
CA THR A 104 11.04 21.65 6.37
C THR A 104 9.92 22.64 6.10
N SER A 105 9.12 22.38 5.06
CA SER A 105 7.99 23.24 4.67
C SER A 105 6.77 22.40 4.27
N LEU A 106 5.61 23.04 4.25
CA LEU A 106 4.37 22.40 3.75
C LEU A 106 4.38 22.16 2.25
N THR A 107 5.22 22.89 1.50
CA THR A 107 5.31 22.79 0.03
C THR A 107 6.35 21.75 -0.44
N GLY A 108 7.04 21.07 0.50
CA GLY A 108 8.00 20.03 0.17
C GLY A 108 7.35 18.72 -0.26
N GLY A 109 8.20 17.77 -0.71
CA GLY A 109 7.79 16.43 -1.13
C GLY A 109 7.39 16.34 -2.60
N ILE A 110 7.10 15.13 -3.03
CA ILE A 110 6.75 14.80 -4.41
C ILE A 110 5.29 14.38 -4.44
N GLN A 111 4.50 15.00 -5.32
CA GLN A 111 3.11 14.62 -5.53
C GLN A 111 3.02 13.26 -6.19
N LEU A 112 2.14 12.40 -5.68
CA LEU A 112 1.78 11.16 -6.36
C LEU A 112 0.80 11.45 -7.51
N ASN A 113 1.10 10.86 -8.66
CA ASN A 113 0.14 10.73 -9.74
C ASN A 113 -0.60 9.39 -9.57
N GLU A 114 -1.90 9.46 -9.43
CA GLU A 114 -2.75 8.33 -9.02
C GLU A 114 -3.84 8.07 -10.07
N PRO A 115 -3.49 7.46 -11.22
CA PRO A 115 -4.39 7.30 -12.36
C PRO A 115 -5.60 6.40 -12.08
N TYR A 116 -5.53 5.58 -11.05
CA TYR A 116 -6.60 4.68 -10.62
C TYR A 116 -7.71 5.38 -9.81
N VAL A 117 -7.46 6.61 -9.34
CA VAL A 117 -8.47 7.40 -8.62
C VAL A 117 -9.46 7.97 -9.62
N SER A 118 -10.72 7.63 -9.49
CA SER A 118 -11.77 8.17 -10.34
C SER A 118 -12.49 9.33 -9.67
N GLY A 119 -12.82 10.33 -10.50
CA GLY A 119 -13.59 11.49 -10.06
C GLY A 119 -12.74 12.50 -9.28
N VAL A 120 -13.43 13.54 -8.82
CA VAL A 120 -12.82 14.60 -8.01
C VAL A 120 -12.84 14.16 -6.56
N TRP A 121 -11.66 14.06 -5.96
CA TRP A 121 -11.54 13.91 -4.52
C TRP A 121 -11.82 15.29 -3.87
N GLN A 122 -12.95 15.41 -3.20
CA GLN A 122 -13.39 16.67 -2.62
C GLN A 122 -12.59 17.05 -1.37
N ASP A 123 -12.35 18.33 -1.19
CA ASP A 123 -11.55 18.93 -0.12
C ASP A 123 -11.99 18.62 1.30
N GLU A 124 -13.27 18.41 1.48
CA GLU A 124 -13.89 18.21 2.79
C GLU A 124 -13.54 16.88 3.44
N VAL A 125 -12.82 16.02 2.71
CA VAL A 125 -12.27 14.79 3.31
C VAL A 125 -11.08 15.20 4.17
N GLU A 126 -11.37 15.59 5.38
CA GLU A 126 -10.37 15.81 6.42
C GLU A 126 -9.50 14.55 6.53
N CYS A 127 -8.26 14.65 6.04
CA CYS A 127 -7.30 13.61 6.30
C CYS A 127 -6.91 13.70 7.75
N CYS A 128 -6.96 12.52 8.37
CA CYS A 128 -6.23 12.27 9.60
C CYS A 128 -6.81 12.98 10.81
N THR A 129 -8.08 13.33 10.79
CA THR A 129 -8.82 13.63 12.01
C THR A 129 -9.32 12.31 12.58
N ALA A 130 -8.84 11.98 13.75
CA ALA A 130 -9.45 10.97 14.59
C ALA A 130 -10.86 11.42 14.98
N ALA A 131 -11.83 11.18 14.12
CA ALA A 131 -13.22 11.19 14.53
C ALA A 131 -13.44 9.98 15.44
N GLY A 132 -13.20 10.17 16.72
CA GLY A 132 -13.48 9.24 17.80
C GLY A 132 -12.57 8.01 17.84
N THR A 133 -11.64 8.00 18.74
CA THR A 133 -10.90 6.89 19.37
C THR A 133 -9.57 6.45 18.81
N PHE A 134 -9.09 6.87 17.66
CA PHE A 134 -7.77 6.47 17.20
C PHE A 134 -6.83 7.66 17.02
N SER A 135 -5.90 7.69 17.92
CA SER A 135 -4.61 8.38 17.94
C SER A 135 -4.63 9.91 17.74
N PRO A 136 -4.25 10.65 18.80
CA PRO A 136 -3.92 12.07 18.73
C PRO A 136 -2.68 12.37 17.88
N LEU A 137 -2.20 11.37 17.10
CA LEU A 137 -0.91 11.39 16.39
C LEU A 137 -1.05 11.74 14.91
N LEU A 138 -2.26 11.73 14.33
CA LEU A 138 -2.42 12.15 12.96
C LEU A 138 -2.77 13.64 12.90
N PRO A 139 -1.89 14.46 12.32
CA PRO A 139 -2.13 15.89 12.27
C PRO A 139 -3.30 16.22 11.35
N THR A 140 -3.98 17.30 11.68
CA THR A 140 -5.03 17.93 10.87
C THR A 140 -4.60 18.09 9.42
N SER A 141 -5.57 18.07 8.50
CA SER A 141 -5.41 18.28 7.06
C SER A 141 -4.25 19.22 6.68
N GLY A 142 -3.47 18.82 5.70
CA GLY A 142 -2.36 19.59 5.15
C GLY A 142 -1.03 19.51 5.90
N LYS A 143 -0.92 18.82 7.04
CA LYS A 143 0.35 18.60 7.74
C LYS A 143 1.05 17.32 7.31
N TRP A 144 2.36 17.29 7.49
CA TRP A 144 3.17 16.09 7.27
C TRP A 144 3.04 15.10 8.42
N VAL A 145 2.82 13.85 8.07
CA VAL A 145 2.74 12.70 8.98
C VAL A 145 3.90 11.78 8.71
N HIS A 146 4.59 11.33 9.74
CA HIS A 146 5.63 10.31 9.64
C HIS A 146 5.01 8.93 9.81
N ILE A 147 5.18 8.07 8.83
CA ILE A 147 4.73 6.69 8.88
C ILE A 147 5.72 5.89 9.72
N PRO A 148 5.29 5.23 10.82
CA PRO A 148 6.19 4.45 11.67
C PRO A 148 6.89 3.32 10.90
N ALA A 149 7.99 2.84 11.46
CA ALA A 149 8.63 1.62 10.97
C ALA A 149 7.63 0.44 11.07
N HIS A 150 7.53 -0.37 10.03
CA HIS A 150 6.62 -1.51 9.92
C HIS A 150 5.13 -1.18 9.73
N ASP A 151 4.77 0.10 9.59
CA ASP A 151 3.39 0.51 9.32
C ASP A 151 3.27 1.06 7.89
N TYR A 152 2.04 0.99 7.38
CA TYR A 152 1.69 1.44 6.04
C TYR A 152 0.56 2.46 6.12
N PHE A 153 0.51 3.36 5.16
CA PHE A 153 -0.65 4.21 4.94
C PHE A 153 -1.41 3.67 3.73
N VAL A 154 -2.63 3.23 3.96
CA VAL A 154 -3.45 2.59 2.92
C VAL A 154 -4.71 3.41 2.65
N MET A 155 -5.14 3.45 1.37
CA MET A 155 -6.33 4.19 0.96
C MET A 155 -7.16 3.37 -0.01
N GLY A 156 -8.47 3.64 -0.04
CA GLY A 156 -9.32 3.16 -1.12
C GLY A 156 -9.11 3.97 -2.40
N ASP A 157 -9.31 3.34 -3.56
CA ASP A 157 -9.27 4.03 -4.85
C ASP A 157 -10.46 4.98 -4.99
N ASN A 158 -11.60 4.63 -4.40
CA ASN A 158 -12.77 5.49 -4.26
C ASN A 158 -12.59 6.43 -3.05
N ARG A 159 -11.89 7.53 -3.26
CA ARG A 159 -11.46 8.46 -2.22
C ARG A 159 -12.61 9.03 -1.38
N ASN A 160 -13.78 9.22 -1.96
CA ASN A 160 -14.94 9.80 -1.29
C ASN A 160 -15.76 8.76 -0.51
N PHE A 161 -15.58 7.46 -0.80
CA PHE A 161 -16.36 6.38 -0.21
C PHE A 161 -15.47 5.23 0.28
N SER A 162 -14.48 5.56 1.11
CA SER A 162 -13.56 4.59 1.67
C SER A 162 -13.23 4.92 3.12
N GLU A 163 -13.49 3.95 4.00
CA GLU A 163 -12.94 3.93 5.33
C GLU A 163 -11.52 3.32 5.24
N ASP A 164 -10.49 4.13 5.54
CA ASP A 164 -9.08 3.77 5.35
C ASP A 164 -8.18 4.52 6.34
N SER A 165 -6.87 4.56 6.08
CA SER A 165 -5.89 5.18 6.99
C SER A 165 -6.17 6.65 7.32
N ARG A 166 -6.96 7.33 6.53
CA ARG A 166 -7.43 8.70 6.87
C ARG A 166 -8.34 8.70 8.09
N THR A 167 -9.05 7.60 8.32
CA THR A 167 -10.02 7.43 9.41
C THR A 167 -9.41 6.66 10.59
N PHE A 168 -8.79 5.50 10.34
CA PHE A 168 -8.33 4.60 11.39
C PHE A 168 -6.82 4.68 11.67
N GLY A 169 -6.06 5.45 10.90
CA GLY A 169 -4.62 5.60 11.09
C GLY A 169 -3.79 4.59 10.29
N PHE A 170 -2.58 4.32 10.79
CA PHE A 170 -1.66 3.42 10.11
C PHE A 170 -2.09 1.96 10.22
N GLU A 171 -1.80 1.20 9.17
CA GLU A 171 -1.98 -0.24 9.12
C GLU A 171 -0.66 -0.94 9.41
N PRO A 172 -0.54 -1.71 10.49
CA PRO A 172 0.68 -2.44 10.77
C PRO A 172 0.88 -3.57 9.76
N GLN A 173 2.13 -3.88 9.42
CA GLN A 173 2.46 -4.96 8.50
C GLN A 173 1.85 -6.30 8.94
N SER A 174 1.75 -6.55 10.23
CA SER A 174 1.13 -7.74 10.79
C SER A 174 -0.39 -7.84 10.54
N GLY A 175 -1.05 -6.73 10.27
CA GLY A 175 -2.45 -6.67 9.89
C GLY A 175 -2.70 -7.00 8.42
N ILE A 176 -1.66 -6.96 7.58
CA ILE A 176 -1.77 -7.29 6.16
C ILE A 176 -1.85 -8.79 5.99
N ARG A 177 -2.94 -9.26 5.37
CA ARG A 177 -3.27 -10.67 5.17
C ARG A 177 -2.76 -11.24 3.86
N GLY A 178 -2.58 -10.40 2.84
CA GLY A 178 -2.12 -10.78 1.52
C GLY A 178 -2.10 -9.61 0.55
N VAL A 179 -1.47 -9.80 -0.60
CA VAL A 179 -1.41 -8.86 -1.70
C VAL A 179 -2.23 -9.41 -2.86
N ALA A 180 -3.23 -8.68 -3.32
CA ALA A 180 -4.04 -9.06 -4.48
C ALA A 180 -3.19 -9.00 -5.75
N VAL A 181 -3.13 -10.10 -6.50
CA VAL A 181 -2.28 -10.23 -7.69
C VAL A 181 -3.08 -10.42 -8.97
N ALA A 182 -4.25 -11.01 -8.89
CA ALA A 182 -5.11 -11.24 -10.05
C ALA A 182 -6.58 -11.20 -9.68
N ARG A 183 -7.39 -10.72 -10.62
CA ARG A 183 -8.85 -10.89 -10.62
C ARG A 183 -9.20 -11.99 -11.60
N PHE A 184 -9.90 -13.02 -11.15
CA PHE A 184 -10.29 -14.14 -11.99
C PHE A 184 -11.81 -14.21 -12.26
N TRP A 185 -12.58 -13.38 -11.60
CA TRP A 185 -14.02 -13.24 -11.86
C TRP A 185 -14.46 -11.78 -11.69
N PRO A 186 -15.35 -11.26 -12.55
CA PRO A 186 -15.97 -11.92 -13.70
C PRO A 186 -14.97 -12.09 -14.85
N LEU A 187 -15.25 -13.06 -15.74
CA LEU A 187 -14.31 -13.45 -16.83
C LEU A 187 -14.04 -12.34 -17.86
N ASP A 188 -15.02 -11.46 -18.09
CA ASP A 188 -14.88 -10.28 -18.95
C ASP A 188 -13.92 -9.22 -18.39
N ARG A 189 -13.53 -9.37 -17.13
CA ARG A 189 -12.59 -8.48 -16.41
C ARG A 189 -11.38 -9.23 -15.87
N LEU A 190 -11.09 -10.40 -16.41
CA LEU A 190 -9.88 -11.16 -16.05
C LEU A 190 -8.64 -10.28 -16.21
N GLY A 191 -7.77 -10.25 -15.21
CA GLY A 191 -6.56 -9.45 -15.30
C GLY A 191 -5.75 -9.37 -14.02
N LEU A 192 -4.58 -8.76 -14.15
CA LEU A 192 -3.70 -8.53 -13.00
C LEU A 192 -4.20 -7.37 -12.13
N VAL A 193 -3.97 -7.50 -10.85
CA VAL A 193 -4.16 -6.45 -9.85
C VAL A 193 -2.76 -6.09 -9.35
N PRO A 194 -2.42 -4.84 -9.20
CA PRO A 194 -3.25 -3.64 -9.07
C PRO A 194 -3.63 -2.93 -10.38
N GLY A 195 -3.29 -3.46 -11.57
CA GLY A 195 -3.48 -2.74 -12.82
C GLY A 195 -2.55 -1.53 -12.90
N GLU A 196 -3.11 -0.35 -12.71
CA GLU A 196 -2.32 0.89 -12.66
C GLU A 196 -1.70 1.10 -11.27
N ARG A 197 -0.47 1.64 -11.26
CA ARG A 197 0.29 1.97 -10.04
C ARG A 197 0.52 3.47 -9.94
N PRO A 198 0.64 4.03 -8.73
CA PRO A 198 1.00 5.42 -8.57
C PRO A 198 2.41 5.67 -9.09
N THR A 199 2.61 6.82 -9.69
CA THR A 199 3.90 7.31 -10.17
C THR A 199 4.24 8.63 -9.50
N PHE A 200 5.53 9.00 -9.46
CA PHE A 200 5.93 10.29 -8.96
C PHE A 200 5.87 11.33 -10.07
N SER A 201 5.20 12.44 -9.81
CA SER A 201 5.20 13.60 -10.69
C SER A 201 6.30 14.55 -10.26
N VAL A 202 7.35 14.68 -11.06
CA VAL A 202 8.36 15.73 -10.86
C VAL A 202 7.90 16.96 -11.64
N VAL A 203 7.43 17.97 -10.92
CA VAL A 203 7.21 19.30 -11.51
C VAL A 203 8.56 19.98 -11.56
N LEU A 204 9.22 19.93 -12.72
CA LEU A 204 10.37 20.81 -12.98
C LEU A 204 9.83 22.24 -13.13
N ALA A 205 10.49 23.21 -12.51
CA ALA A 205 10.14 24.63 -12.55
C ALA A 205 10.11 25.27 -13.96
N ALA A 206 10.22 24.49 -15.00
CA ALA A 206 10.22 24.87 -16.41
C ALA A 206 9.28 24.01 -17.27
N GLY A 207 8.09 23.68 -16.80
CA GLY A 207 6.98 23.24 -17.68
C GLY A 207 7.14 21.91 -18.44
N THR A 208 8.12 21.08 -18.12
CA THR A 208 8.32 19.78 -18.80
C THR A 208 8.18 18.64 -17.80
N LEU A 209 7.17 17.79 -18.01
CA LEU A 209 6.98 16.54 -17.24
C LEU A 209 7.91 15.45 -17.81
N LEU A 210 8.87 15.00 -17.01
CA LEU A 210 9.67 13.81 -17.33
C LEU A 210 9.32 12.67 -16.36
N PRO A 211 9.06 11.45 -16.83
CA PRO A 211 8.85 10.30 -15.97
C PRO A 211 10.17 9.87 -15.32
N VAL A 212 10.24 9.91 -13.99
CA VAL A 212 11.42 9.44 -13.26
C VAL A 212 11.38 7.92 -13.13
N ARG A 213 12.35 7.27 -13.75
CA ARG A 213 12.62 5.84 -13.53
C ARG A 213 13.02 5.57 -12.08
N ARG A 214 12.50 4.47 -11.51
CA ARG A 214 12.74 3.95 -10.17
C ARG A 214 14.15 4.22 -9.66
N LEU A 215 14.28 4.96 -8.57
CA LEU A 215 15.50 4.96 -7.75
C LEU A 215 15.62 3.59 -7.07
N ARG A 216 16.54 2.77 -7.59
CA ARG A 216 16.91 1.49 -6.96
C ARG A 216 17.58 1.81 -5.62
N ARG A 217 16.99 1.39 -4.50
CA ARG A 217 17.64 1.39 -3.18
C ARG A 217 19.02 0.71 -3.28
N ARG A 218 20.09 1.48 -3.16
CA ARG A 218 21.41 0.93 -2.87
C ARG A 218 21.38 0.43 -1.44
N ARG A 219 21.39 -0.89 -1.25
CA ARG A 219 21.75 -1.50 0.03
C ARG A 219 23.18 -1.08 0.35
N SER A 220 23.34 -0.21 1.34
CA SER A 220 24.63 0.02 1.97
C SER A 220 25.02 -1.28 2.68
N ARG A 221 25.97 -2.03 2.12
CA ARG A 221 26.70 -3.06 2.83
C ARG A 221 27.62 -2.34 3.80
N ASP A 222 27.21 -2.22 5.03
CA ASP A 222 28.08 -1.87 6.13
C ASP A 222 29.04 -3.04 6.37
N ARG A 223 30.26 -2.89 5.92
CA ARG A 223 31.41 -3.72 6.29
C ARG A 223 32.17 -2.95 7.35
N SER A 224 31.76 -3.07 8.58
CA SER A 224 32.61 -2.74 9.71
C SER A 224 33.73 -3.79 9.81
N SER A 225 34.91 -3.43 9.33
CA SER A 225 36.15 -4.12 9.63
C SER A 225 36.72 -3.51 10.92
N ASP A 226 36.34 -4.05 12.05
CA ASP A 226 37.05 -3.83 13.31
C ASP A 226 38.43 -4.52 13.22
N ARG A 227 39.48 -3.71 13.05
CA ARG A 227 40.85 -4.10 13.41
C ARG A 227 41.22 -3.35 14.67
N LEU A 228 41.25 -4.09 15.78
CA LEU A 228 41.89 -3.65 17.02
C LEU A 228 43.42 -3.61 16.83
N PRO A 229 44.13 -2.60 17.29
CA PRO A 229 45.58 -2.63 17.43
C PRO A 229 45.99 -3.33 18.71
N ALA A 230 47.03 -4.19 18.61
CA ALA A 230 47.66 -4.90 19.70
C ALA A 230 48.41 -3.96 20.66
N PRO A 231 48.54 -4.29 21.95
CA PRO A 231 49.22 -3.49 22.95
C PRO A 231 50.75 -3.68 22.87
N LYS A 232 51.45 -2.60 23.10
CA LYS A 232 52.84 -2.63 23.60
C LYS A 232 52.83 -2.27 25.08
#